data_f127c14ba25c09cfff7f1f930804c16a
#
_entry.id   f127c14ba25c09cfff7f1f930804c16a
#
_cell.length_a   1.000
_cell.length_b   1.000
_cell.length_c   1.000
_cell.angle_alpha   90.00
_cell.angle_beta   90.00
_cell.angle_gamma   90.00
#
_symmetry.space_group_name_H-M   'P 1'
#
loop_
_entity.id
_entity.type
_entity.pdbx_description
1 polymer ?
#
loop_
_entity_poly.entity_id
_entity_poly.type
_entity_poly.pdbx_seq_one_letter_code
_entity_poly.pdbx_strand_id
1 'polypeptide(L)'
;GSWSPLLAKKLGLRLSLQAGKGYRIDLKGQTPVRLPAVLMETKVAVTPMEGFTRLAGTMELSGINHHIRENRVRAIARAAETYYEDFQVPEPDLTQAKCGLRPVSPDGLPYIGRPAKWENLTLATGHAMMGWSMGPATGKLVAEIASGKPTSMDLTPFHPDRRF
;
A
#
# COMPACT_ATOMS: atom_id res chain seq x y z
N GLY A 1 -8.19 4.48 2.47
CA GLY A 1 -8.02 3.76 1.22
C GLY A 1 -8.85 2.49 1.16
N SER A 2 -8.50 1.44 1.90
CA SER A 2 -9.19 0.12 1.79
C SER A 2 -10.67 0.12 2.18
N TRP A 3 -11.12 1.10 2.95
CA TRP A 3 -12.54 1.30 3.28
C TRP A 3 -13.30 2.17 2.28
N SER A 4 -12.62 2.74 1.27
CA SER A 4 -13.26 3.60 0.26
C SER A 4 -14.46 2.93 -0.43
N PRO A 5 -14.45 1.62 -0.76
CA PRO A 5 -15.62 0.97 -1.34
C PRO A 5 -16.87 1.00 -0.45
N LEU A 6 -16.68 0.92 0.87
CA LEU A 6 -17.80 0.96 1.84
C LEU A 6 -18.45 2.36 1.88
N LEU A 7 -17.63 3.42 1.79
CA LEU A 7 -18.12 4.80 1.71
C LEU A 7 -18.79 5.05 0.36
N ALA A 8 -18.14 4.65 -0.73
CA ALA A 8 -18.66 4.81 -2.08
C ALA A 8 -20.03 4.13 -2.27
N LYS A 9 -20.19 2.93 -1.69
CA LYS A 9 -21.48 2.20 -1.72
C LYS A 9 -22.62 3.01 -1.11
N LYS A 10 -22.38 3.78 -0.04
CA LYS A 10 -23.40 4.65 0.58
C LYS A 10 -23.85 5.79 -0.35
N LEU A 11 -23.01 6.17 -1.30
CA LEU A 11 -23.28 7.18 -2.32
C LEU A 11 -23.80 6.55 -3.63
N GLY A 12 -24.06 5.23 -3.64
CA GLY A 12 -24.48 4.49 -4.82
C GLY A 12 -23.40 4.38 -5.89
N LEU A 13 -22.12 4.44 -5.49
CA LEU A 13 -20.96 4.25 -6.37
C LEU A 13 -20.35 2.87 -6.14
N ARG A 14 -19.73 2.32 -7.17
CA ARG A 14 -19.02 1.05 -7.11
C ARG A 14 -17.53 1.28 -7.39
N LEU A 15 -16.69 1.05 -6.40
CA LEU A 15 -15.23 1.07 -6.54
C LEU A 15 -14.70 -0.35 -6.41
N SER A 16 -14.00 -0.82 -7.44
CA SER A 16 -13.34 -2.13 -7.45
C SER A 16 -12.00 -2.04 -6.72
N LEU A 17 -12.04 -2.04 -5.38
CA LEU A 17 -10.86 -2.03 -4.52
C LEU A 17 -10.91 -3.20 -3.55
N GLN A 18 -9.76 -3.85 -3.36
CA GLN A 18 -9.55 -4.85 -2.32
C GLN A 18 -8.49 -4.41 -1.32
N ALA A 19 -8.62 -4.88 -0.08
CA ALA A 19 -7.59 -4.70 0.93
C ALA A 19 -6.44 -5.70 0.70
N GLY A 20 -5.30 -5.20 0.26
CA GLY A 20 -4.05 -5.96 0.15
C GLY A 20 -3.27 -5.87 1.46
N LYS A 21 -3.40 -6.86 2.33
CA LYS A 21 -2.76 -6.87 3.64
C LYS A 21 -1.28 -7.23 3.50
N GLY A 22 -0.41 -6.35 4.01
CA GLY A 22 1.01 -6.61 4.18
C GLY A 22 1.38 -6.63 5.65
N TYR A 23 2.51 -7.27 5.95
CA TYR A 23 3.04 -7.39 7.29
C TYR A 23 4.38 -6.69 7.41
N ARG A 24 4.74 -6.29 8.63
CA ARG A 24 6.08 -5.80 8.97
C ARG A 24 6.52 -6.31 10.32
N ILE A 25 7.84 -6.45 10.44
CA ILE A 25 8.57 -6.65 11.69
C ILE A 25 9.68 -5.61 11.78
N ASP A 26 9.97 -5.15 12.97
CA ASP A 26 11.01 -4.16 13.24
C ASP A 26 12.09 -4.86 14.10
N LEU A 27 13.27 -5.06 13.53
CA LEU A 27 14.42 -5.68 14.19
C LEU A 27 15.21 -4.59 14.91
N LYS A 28 15.20 -4.61 16.23
CA LYS A 28 15.93 -3.65 17.06
C LYS A 28 17.44 -3.91 17.02
N GLY A 29 18.22 -2.84 17.12
CA GLY A 29 19.68 -2.91 17.14
C GLY A 29 20.32 -2.73 15.76
N GLN A 30 21.64 -2.92 15.71
CA GLN A 30 22.40 -2.82 14.47
C GLN A 30 22.24 -4.09 13.62
N THR A 31 22.04 -3.89 12.34
CA THR A 31 22.01 -4.96 11.33
C THR A 31 23.04 -4.64 10.24
N PRO A 32 23.46 -5.63 9.42
CA PRO A 32 24.40 -5.40 8.32
C PRO A 32 23.82 -4.51 7.21
N VAL A 33 22.53 -4.25 7.23
CA VAL A 33 21.82 -3.49 6.18
C VAL A 33 22.12 -2.01 6.31
N ARG A 34 22.74 -1.42 5.29
CA ARG A 34 23.07 0.01 5.24
C ARG A 34 22.18 0.83 4.31
N LEU A 35 21.62 0.19 3.28
CA LEU A 35 20.78 0.83 2.27
C LEU A 35 19.43 0.12 2.19
N PRO A 36 18.33 0.86 1.92
CA PRO A 36 17.05 0.23 1.67
C PRO A 36 17.09 -0.61 0.40
N ALA A 37 16.46 -1.77 0.43
CA ALA A 37 16.38 -2.70 -0.68
C ALA A 37 15.00 -3.34 -0.79
N VAL A 38 14.64 -3.79 -1.98
CA VAL A 38 13.50 -4.65 -2.23
C VAL A 38 14.02 -5.96 -2.79
N LEU A 39 13.82 -7.03 -2.04
CA LEU A 39 14.15 -8.40 -2.44
C LEU A 39 13.04 -8.87 -3.40
N MET A 40 13.30 -8.76 -4.69
CA MET A 40 12.25 -8.84 -5.72
C MET A 40 11.59 -10.22 -5.80
N GLU A 41 12.34 -11.30 -5.62
CA GLU A 41 11.86 -12.67 -5.68
C GLU A 41 10.93 -12.99 -4.51
N THR A 42 11.29 -12.55 -3.31
CA THR A 42 10.53 -12.80 -2.08
C THR A 42 9.49 -11.73 -1.76
N LYS A 43 9.52 -10.61 -2.52
CA LYS A 43 8.63 -9.45 -2.31
C LYS A 43 8.73 -8.87 -0.89
N VAL A 44 9.96 -8.79 -0.37
CA VAL A 44 10.27 -8.22 0.95
C VAL A 44 11.09 -6.94 0.79
N ALA A 45 10.63 -5.87 1.40
CA ALA A 45 11.37 -4.63 1.54
C ALA A 45 12.16 -4.67 2.85
N VAL A 46 13.44 -4.35 2.76
CA VAL A 46 14.37 -4.23 3.90
C VAL A 46 14.78 -2.77 4.00
N THR A 47 14.48 -2.13 5.13
CA THR A 47 14.71 -0.69 5.29
C THR A 47 15.45 -0.42 6.60
N PRO A 48 16.73 0.00 6.56
CA PRO A 48 17.42 0.48 7.74
C PRO A 48 16.79 1.81 8.19
N MET A 49 16.57 1.92 9.48
CA MET A 49 16.02 3.10 10.14
C MET A 49 16.85 3.41 11.39
N GLU A 50 16.65 4.57 11.99
CA GLU A 50 17.36 4.92 13.23
C GLU A 50 17.00 3.95 14.36
N GLY A 51 17.99 3.18 14.81
CA GLY A 51 17.86 2.22 15.91
C GLY A 51 17.19 0.87 15.58
N PHE A 52 16.76 0.63 14.33
CA PHE A 52 16.18 -0.65 13.93
C PHE A 52 16.22 -0.85 12.42
N THR A 53 16.03 -2.09 11.97
CA THR A 53 15.78 -2.41 10.56
C THR A 53 14.37 -2.95 10.39
N ARG A 54 13.62 -2.37 9.46
CA ARG A 54 12.26 -2.81 9.12
C ARG A 54 12.29 -3.82 7.98
N LEU A 55 11.68 -4.98 8.22
CA LEU A 55 11.36 -5.95 7.19
C LEU A 55 9.85 -5.90 6.94
N ALA A 56 9.45 -5.67 5.69
CA ALA A 56 8.03 -5.59 5.33
C ALA A 56 7.77 -6.33 4.03
N GLY A 57 6.69 -7.08 3.97
CA GLY A 57 6.41 -7.86 2.77
C GLY A 57 4.98 -8.37 2.70
N THR A 58 4.76 -9.24 1.74
CA THR A 58 3.53 -9.94 1.40
C THR A 58 2.41 -9.07 0.86
N MET A 59 1.49 -9.71 0.15
CA MET A 59 0.22 -9.16 -0.28
C MET A 59 -0.83 -10.26 -0.07
N GLU A 60 -1.62 -10.14 0.99
CA GLU A 60 -2.68 -11.08 1.32
C GLU A 60 -4.04 -10.45 1.03
N LEU A 61 -4.83 -11.12 0.21
CA LEU A 61 -6.20 -10.73 -0.14
C LEU A 61 -7.17 -11.54 0.74
N SER A 62 -7.45 -11.06 1.93
CA SER A 62 -8.29 -11.75 2.92
C SER A 62 -9.41 -10.87 3.48
N GLY A 63 -9.76 -9.81 2.74
CA GLY A 63 -10.73 -8.82 3.17
C GLY A 63 -10.17 -7.82 4.19
N ILE A 64 -11.05 -6.99 4.75
CA ILE A 64 -10.68 -5.97 5.73
C ILE A 64 -10.61 -6.59 7.11
N ASN A 65 -9.40 -6.97 7.53
CA ASN A 65 -9.11 -7.48 8.89
C ASN A 65 -7.64 -7.22 9.25
N HIS A 66 -7.31 -7.26 10.53
CA HIS A 66 -5.96 -7.07 11.06
C HIS A 66 -5.39 -8.35 11.70
N HIS A 67 -5.94 -9.50 11.36
CA HIS A 67 -5.43 -10.78 11.85
C HIS A 67 -4.01 -11.04 11.31
N ILE A 68 -3.07 -11.29 12.21
CA ILE A 68 -1.67 -11.58 11.88
C ILE A 68 -1.53 -13.08 11.62
N ARG A 69 -1.02 -13.43 10.43
CA ARG A 69 -0.71 -14.82 10.09
C ARG A 69 0.77 -15.09 10.34
N GLU A 70 1.05 -15.93 11.31
CA GLU A 70 2.40 -16.28 11.76
C GLU A 70 3.31 -16.76 10.61
N ASN A 71 2.83 -17.66 9.77
CA ASN A 71 3.60 -18.20 8.65
C ASN A 71 4.04 -17.09 7.66
N ARG A 72 3.26 -16.02 7.50
CA ARG A 72 3.61 -14.86 6.65
C ARG A 72 4.70 -14.03 7.29
N VAL A 73 4.63 -13.81 8.58
CA VAL A 73 5.64 -13.06 9.35
C VAL A 73 6.96 -13.80 9.35
N ARG A 74 6.96 -15.11 9.61
CA ARG A 74 8.16 -15.95 9.56
C ARG A 74 8.80 -16.00 8.16
N ALA A 75 7.98 -16.01 7.11
CA ALA A 75 8.49 -15.98 5.73
C ALA A 75 9.24 -14.66 5.42
N ILE A 76 8.79 -13.53 5.97
CA ILE A 76 9.50 -12.23 5.82
C ILE A 76 10.87 -12.27 6.51
N ALA A 77 10.95 -12.82 7.71
CA ALA A 77 12.21 -12.99 8.45
C ALA A 77 13.21 -13.84 7.67
N ARG A 78 12.81 -15.04 7.27
CA ARG A 78 13.65 -15.99 6.50
C ARG A 78 14.14 -15.41 5.17
N ALA A 79 13.31 -14.60 4.50
CA ALA A 79 13.70 -13.98 3.26
C ALA A 79 14.93 -13.07 3.43
N ALA A 80 15.00 -12.28 4.50
CA ALA A 80 16.17 -11.43 4.75
C ALA A 80 17.44 -12.26 4.97
N GLU A 81 17.38 -13.35 5.73
CA GLU A 81 18.52 -14.25 5.96
C GLU A 81 19.08 -14.87 4.67
N THR A 82 18.22 -15.14 3.68
CA THR A 82 18.63 -15.75 2.40
C THR A 82 19.45 -14.80 1.53
N TYR A 83 19.24 -13.47 1.66
CA TYR A 83 19.83 -12.48 0.76
C TYR A 83 20.99 -11.69 1.35
N TYR A 84 21.22 -11.77 2.65
CA TYR A 84 22.32 -11.05 3.30
C TYR A 84 23.23 -12.05 4.00
N GLU A 85 24.52 -11.98 3.71
CA GLU A 85 25.55 -12.71 4.46
C GLU A 85 25.58 -12.23 5.91
N ASP A 86 25.80 -13.14 6.83
CA ASP A 86 25.91 -12.88 8.28
C ASP A 86 24.69 -12.14 8.90
N PHE A 87 23.55 -12.19 8.22
CA PHE A 87 22.32 -11.61 8.74
C PHE A 87 21.41 -12.68 9.34
N GLN A 88 21.53 -12.89 10.64
CA GLN A 88 20.59 -13.72 11.37
C GLN A 88 19.42 -12.86 11.86
N VAL A 89 18.20 -13.23 11.49
CA VAL A 89 16.99 -12.59 11.97
C VAL A 89 16.46 -13.39 13.15
N PRO A 90 16.41 -12.81 14.36
CA PRO A 90 15.82 -13.49 15.50
C PRO A 90 14.40 -13.95 15.20
N GLU A 91 13.99 -15.06 15.84
CA GLU A 91 12.60 -15.50 15.73
C GLU A 91 11.65 -14.30 15.97
N PRO A 92 10.77 -13.96 15.03
CA PRO A 92 9.98 -12.74 15.13
C PRO A 92 8.99 -12.82 16.30
N ASP A 93 9.01 -11.80 17.14
CA ASP A 93 7.96 -11.60 18.14
C ASP A 93 6.64 -11.22 17.44
N LEU A 94 5.74 -12.18 17.34
CA LEU A 94 4.46 -12.03 16.68
C LEU A 94 3.58 -10.94 17.33
N THR A 95 3.80 -10.65 18.63
CA THR A 95 3.07 -9.58 19.33
C THR A 95 3.48 -8.21 18.86
N GLN A 96 4.71 -8.06 18.34
CA GLN A 96 5.24 -6.82 17.78
C GLN A 96 5.03 -6.71 16.27
N ALA A 97 4.63 -7.80 15.61
CA ALA A 97 4.30 -7.76 14.19
C ALA A 97 3.11 -6.81 13.94
N LYS A 98 3.18 -6.05 12.87
CA LYS A 98 2.10 -5.13 12.46
C LYS A 98 1.65 -5.46 11.04
N CYS A 99 0.40 -5.16 10.74
CA CYS A 99 -0.09 -5.24 9.38
C CYS A 99 -0.73 -3.91 8.93
N GLY A 100 -0.77 -3.72 7.61
CA GLY A 100 -1.42 -2.60 6.96
C GLY A 100 -2.23 -3.06 5.76
N LEU A 101 -3.32 -2.36 5.47
CA LEU A 101 -4.23 -2.66 4.38
C LEU A 101 -4.01 -1.67 3.23
N ARG A 102 -3.47 -2.15 2.12
CA ARG A 102 -3.25 -1.37 0.91
C ARG A 102 -4.53 -1.39 0.06
N PRO A 103 -5.02 -0.26 -0.45
CA PRO A 103 -6.18 -0.23 -1.34
C PRO A 103 -5.75 -0.62 -2.76
N VAL A 104 -6.00 -1.86 -3.15
CA VAL A 104 -5.55 -2.42 -4.43
C VAL A 104 -6.71 -2.42 -5.42
N SER A 105 -6.53 -1.77 -6.56
CA SER A 105 -7.41 -1.81 -7.73
C SER A 105 -7.05 -2.99 -8.65
N PRO A 106 -7.96 -3.45 -9.53
CA PRO A 106 -7.68 -4.58 -10.43
C PRO A 106 -6.54 -4.32 -11.42
N ASP A 107 -6.40 -3.08 -11.88
CA ASP A 107 -5.39 -2.64 -12.85
C ASP A 107 -4.14 -2.02 -12.20
N GLY A 108 -4.11 -1.90 -10.88
CA GLY A 108 -3.02 -1.26 -10.13
C GLY A 108 -3.03 0.27 -10.18
N LEU A 109 -3.92 0.91 -10.95
CA LEU A 109 -4.03 2.36 -11.04
C LEU A 109 -4.96 2.93 -9.97
N PRO A 110 -4.68 4.12 -9.41
CA PRO A 110 -5.57 4.78 -8.48
C PRO A 110 -6.85 5.29 -9.17
N TYR A 111 -7.86 5.57 -8.39
CA TYR A 111 -9.02 6.35 -8.82
C TYR A 111 -8.79 7.81 -8.46
N ILE A 112 -8.75 8.69 -9.47
CA ILE A 112 -8.58 10.14 -9.30
C ILE A 112 -9.55 10.84 -10.25
N GLY A 113 -10.50 11.61 -9.70
CA GLY A 113 -11.47 12.33 -10.52
C GLY A 113 -12.85 12.45 -9.89
N ARG A 114 -13.79 12.99 -10.65
CA ARG A 114 -15.20 13.08 -10.28
C ARG A 114 -15.98 11.95 -10.94
N PRO A 115 -16.77 11.16 -10.18
CA PRO A 115 -17.68 10.20 -10.78
C PRO A 115 -18.83 10.93 -11.48
N ALA A 116 -19.33 10.42 -12.58
CA ALA A 116 -20.40 11.05 -13.36
C ALA A 116 -21.68 11.29 -12.55
N LYS A 117 -21.94 10.48 -11.53
CA LYS A 117 -23.13 10.57 -10.68
C LYS A 117 -23.15 11.81 -9.76
N TRP A 118 -21.97 12.35 -9.39
CA TRP A 118 -21.86 13.37 -8.36
C TRP A 118 -20.89 14.49 -8.78
N GLU A 119 -21.41 15.66 -9.06
CA GLU A 119 -20.62 16.82 -9.50
C GLU A 119 -19.75 17.42 -8.38
N ASN A 120 -20.20 17.28 -7.12
CA ASN A 120 -19.52 17.82 -5.94
C ASN A 120 -18.67 16.80 -5.19
N LEU A 121 -18.42 15.63 -5.78
CA LEU A 121 -17.58 14.58 -5.19
C LEU A 121 -16.31 14.39 -6.01
N THR A 122 -15.16 14.46 -5.36
CA THR A 122 -13.87 14.07 -5.94
C THR A 122 -13.33 12.85 -5.21
N LEU A 123 -12.92 11.85 -5.94
CA LEU A 123 -12.29 10.65 -5.43
C LEU A 123 -10.78 10.70 -5.68
N ALA A 124 -9.99 10.30 -4.67
CA ALA A 124 -8.54 10.09 -4.76
C ALA A 124 -8.17 8.91 -3.85
N THR A 125 -8.13 7.70 -4.41
CA THR A 125 -7.93 6.47 -3.64
C THR A 125 -7.38 5.33 -4.52
N GLY A 126 -6.99 4.22 -3.94
CA GLY A 126 -6.59 3.04 -4.71
C GLY A 126 -5.12 3.01 -5.13
N HIS A 127 -4.24 3.76 -4.49
CA HIS A 127 -2.82 3.88 -4.84
C HIS A 127 -1.96 2.65 -4.49
N ALA A 128 -2.56 1.57 -4.05
CA ALA A 128 -1.87 0.32 -3.66
C ALA A 128 -0.66 0.60 -2.73
N MET A 129 0.55 0.26 -3.19
CA MET A 129 1.80 0.47 -2.45
C MET A 129 2.44 1.84 -2.72
N MET A 130 1.99 2.56 -3.75
CA MET A 130 2.64 3.78 -4.26
C MET A 130 2.04 5.08 -3.70
N GLY A 131 1.07 4.99 -2.77
CA GLY A 131 0.34 6.15 -2.28
C GLY A 131 1.20 7.25 -1.66
N TRP A 132 2.29 6.88 -0.98
CA TRP A 132 3.23 7.85 -0.43
C TRP A 132 3.95 8.62 -1.55
N SER A 133 4.54 7.91 -2.50
CA SER A 133 5.31 8.50 -3.61
C SER A 133 4.42 9.32 -4.56
N MET A 134 3.17 8.89 -4.76
CA MET A 134 2.22 9.56 -5.65
C MET A 134 1.44 10.68 -4.95
N GLY A 135 1.57 10.83 -3.64
CA GLY A 135 0.84 11.80 -2.84
C GLY A 135 0.92 13.24 -3.37
N PRO A 136 2.10 13.80 -3.64
CA PRO A 136 2.24 15.17 -4.14
C PRO A 136 1.55 15.37 -5.50
N ALA A 137 1.73 14.45 -6.45
CA ALA A 137 1.08 14.53 -7.76
C ALA A 137 -0.44 14.40 -7.66
N THR A 138 -0.92 13.45 -6.85
CA THR A 138 -2.36 13.29 -6.58
C THR A 138 -2.94 14.54 -5.93
N GLY A 139 -2.26 15.14 -4.96
CA GLY A 139 -2.68 16.36 -4.30
C GLY A 139 -2.82 17.54 -5.27
N LYS A 140 -1.86 17.71 -6.20
CA LYS A 140 -1.93 18.69 -7.26
C LYS A 140 -3.17 18.50 -8.15
N LEU A 141 -3.38 17.27 -8.65
CA LEU A 141 -4.52 16.95 -9.51
C LEU A 141 -5.87 17.17 -8.81
N VAL A 142 -5.97 16.78 -7.54
CA VAL A 142 -7.18 17.02 -6.73
C VAL A 142 -7.44 18.52 -6.55
N ALA A 143 -6.40 19.32 -6.32
CA ALA A 143 -6.52 20.76 -6.21
C ALA A 143 -6.97 21.42 -7.52
N GLU A 144 -6.46 20.97 -8.67
CA GLU A 144 -6.87 21.41 -9.99
C GLU A 144 -8.36 21.11 -10.24
N ILE A 145 -8.80 19.87 -9.97
CA ILE A 145 -10.20 19.44 -10.08
C ILE A 145 -11.11 20.29 -9.17
N ALA A 146 -10.71 20.46 -7.90
CA ALA A 146 -11.51 21.21 -6.93
C ALA A 146 -11.66 22.70 -7.28
N SER A 147 -10.63 23.27 -7.92
CA SER A 147 -10.61 24.66 -8.38
C SER A 147 -11.25 24.87 -9.76
N GLY A 148 -11.76 23.82 -10.40
CA GLY A 148 -12.31 23.89 -11.76
C GLY A 148 -11.27 24.19 -12.84
N LYS A 149 -9.98 23.97 -12.55
CA LYS A 149 -8.90 24.17 -13.52
C LYS A 149 -8.69 22.92 -14.38
N PRO A 150 -8.18 23.08 -15.61
CA PRO A 150 -7.71 21.94 -16.38
C PRO A 150 -6.65 21.15 -15.60
N THR A 151 -6.75 19.82 -15.65
CA THR A 151 -5.76 18.97 -15.00
C THR A 151 -4.45 18.94 -15.80
N SER A 152 -3.32 18.95 -15.10
CA SER A 152 -1.98 18.96 -15.70
C SER A 152 -1.58 17.66 -16.39
N MET A 153 -2.44 16.62 -16.34
CA MET A 153 -2.29 15.36 -17.09
C MET A 153 -3.67 14.78 -17.42
N ASP A 154 -3.70 13.85 -18.39
CA ASP A 154 -4.91 13.09 -18.73
C ASP A 154 -5.29 12.16 -17.57
N LEU A 155 -6.51 12.32 -17.05
CA LEU A 155 -7.07 11.49 -15.97
C LEU A 155 -8.00 10.37 -16.47
N THR A 156 -8.15 10.19 -17.77
CA THR A 156 -8.99 9.14 -18.35
C THR A 156 -8.64 7.74 -17.80
N PRO A 157 -7.35 7.33 -17.68
CA PRO A 157 -7.00 6.04 -17.10
C PRO A 157 -7.31 5.91 -15.61
N PHE A 158 -7.51 7.02 -14.91
CA PHE A 158 -7.75 7.07 -13.46
C PHE A 158 -9.21 7.34 -13.12
N HIS A 159 -10.08 7.44 -14.13
CA HIS A 159 -11.45 7.86 -13.93
C HIS A 159 -12.19 6.93 -12.96
N PRO A 160 -12.99 7.47 -11.99
CA PRO A 160 -13.71 6.66 -11.02
C PRO A 160 -14.69 5.64 -11.61
N ASP A 161 -15.29 5.95 -12.74
CA ASP A 161 -16.28 5.08 -13.42
C ASP A 161 -15.66 4.16 -14.48
N ARG A 162 -14.29 4.06 -14.56
CA ARG A 162 -13.64 3.14 -15.49
C ARG A 162 -14.05 1.69 -15.19
N ARG A 163 -14.19 0.90 -16.25
CA ARG A 163 -14.59 -0.52 -16.18
C ARG A 163 -13.39 -1.42 -16.43
N PHE A 164 -13.45 -2.63 -15.89
CA PHE A 164 -12.48 -3.70 -16.03
C PHE A 164 -13.14 -4.91 -16.70
#